data_4c586510c62c44b032ad3b37f77641ff
#
_entry.id   4c586510c62c44b032ad3b37f77641ff
#
_cell.length_a   1.000
_cell.length_b   1.000
_cell.length_c   1.000
_cell.angle_alpha   90.00
_cell.angle_beta   90.00
_cell.angle_gamma   90.00
#
_symmetry.space_group_name_H-M   'P 1'
#
loop_
_entity.id
_entity.type
_entity.pdbx_description
1 polymer ?
#
loop_
_entity_poly.entity_id
_entity_poly.type
_entity_poly.pdbx_seq_one_letter_code
_entity_poly.pdbx_strand_id
1 'polypeptide(L)'
;MESESLLDGKRILIVDDEPDVLESLIELLPMCEVLTALSFKEGKKLLETRPFDIAILDIMGVDGYKLLEIANEWDVIAVMLTAHAKSPDQAVKSYNEGAASYLPKEKMRDIEIFLSDVLEAKKRGKDTWWRWLLRLADFWKNEFGPSWETGNKEFLNKLRKL
;
A
#
# COMPACT_ATOMS: atom_id res chain seq x y z
N MET A 1 -26.59 0.55 -15.92
CA MET A 1 -26.04 -0.49 -15.01
C MET A 1 -24.65 -0.09 -14.59
N GLU A 2 -24.46 0.13 -13.31
CA GLU A 2 -23.14 0.49 -12.81
C GLU A 2 -22.26 -0.74 -12.81
N SER A 3 -21.03 -0.59 -13.30
CA SER A 3 -20.05 -1.66 -13.21
C SER A 3 -19.62 -1.81 -11.75
N GLU A 4 -19.59 -3.02 -11.25
CA GLU A 4 -19.10 -3.29 -9.91
C GLU A 4 -17.62 -2.93 -9.82
N SER A 5 -17.24 -2.25 -8.75
CA SER A 5 -15.84 -1.98 -8.44
C SER A 5 -15.18 -3.28 -7.98
N LEU A 6 -13.91 -3.47 -8.32
CA LEU A 6 -13.12 -4.59 -7.80
C LEU A 6 -13.06 -4.57 -6.27
N LEU A 7 -13.25 -3.39 -5.67
CA LEU A 7 -13.19 -3.21 -4.22
C LEU A 7 -14.50 -3.57 -3.50
N ASP A 8 -15.62 -3.71 -4.21
CA ASP A 8 -16.89 -3.99 -3.56
C ASP A 8 -16.84 -5.27 -2.73
N GLY A 9 -17.13 -5.14 -1.44
CA GLY A 9 -17.14 -6.25 -0.50
C GLY A 9 -15.78 -6.79 -0.09
N LYS A 10 -14.68 -6.19 -0.54
CA LYS A 10 -13.33 -6.64 -0.16
C LYS A 10 -13.06 -6.38 1.31
N ARG A 11 -12.38 -7.31 1.93
CA ARG A 11 -12.02 -7.22 3.35
C ARG A 11 -10.64 -6.60 3.49
N ILE A 12 -10.58 -5.48 4.17
CA ILE A 12 -9.36 -4.68 4.28
C ILE A 12 -9.02 -4.49 5.75
N LEU A 13 -7.78 -4.78 6.10
CA LEU A 13 -7.21 -4.45 7.40
C LEU A 13 -6.39 -3.18 7.25
N ILE A 14 -6.57 -2.23 8.15
CA ILE A 14 -5.77 -1.01 8.20
C ILE A 14 -5.10 -0.94 9.56
N VAL A 15 -3.76 -0.88 9.58
CA VAL A 15 -2.98 -0.80 10.80
C VAL A 15 -2.20 0.51 10.82
N ASP A 16 -2.54 1.41 11.73
CA ASP A 16 -1.92 2.71 11.89
C ASP A 16 -2.17 3.18 13.32
N ASP A 17 -1.16 3.75 13.97
CA ASP A 17 -1.30 4.24 15.35
C ASP A 17 -1.98 5.61 15.46
N GLU A 18 -2.29 6.24 14.33
CA GLU A 18 -3.01 7.51 14.27
C GLU A 18 -4.50 7.27 14.00
N PRO A 19 -5.40 7.49 15.00
CA PRO A 19 -6.84 7.26 14.80
C PRO A 19 -7.43 8.08 13.65
N ASP A 20 -6.94 9.28 13.41
CA ASP A 20 -7.43 10.15 12.34
C ASP A 20 -7.19 9.53 10.95
N VAL A 21 -6.06 8.83 10.78
CA VAL A 21 -5.75 8.13 9.53
C VAL A 21 -6.73 6.99 9.31
N LEU A 22 -7.01 6.22 10.36
CA LEU A 22 -7.97 5.12 10.29
C LEU A 22 -9.37 5.62 9.89
N GLU A 23 -9.83 6.69 10.53
CA GLU A 23 -11.14 7.29 10.23
C GLU A 23 -11.22 7.77 8.79
N SER A 24 -10.17 8.46 8.32
CA SER A 24 -10.12 8.97 6.95
C SER A 24 -10.19 7.85 5.92
N LEU A 25 -9.44 6.77 6.15
CA LEU A 25 -9.44 5.64 5.22
C LEU A 25 -10.79 4.89 5.23
N ILE A 26 -11.42 4.75 6.38
CA ILE A 26 -12.75 4.15 6.46
C ILE A 26 -13.74 4.94 5.61
N GLU A 27 -13.71 6.26 5.72
CA GLU A 27 -14.59 7.14 4.94
C GLU A 27 -14.36 7.05 3.43
N LEU A 28 -13.11 6.80 3.04
CA LEU A 28 -12.73 6.69 1.63
C LEU A 28 -13.05 5.31 1.03
N LEU A 29 -13.36 4.33 1.86
CA LEU A 29 -13.58 2.94 1.44
C LEU A 29 -14.95 2.40 1.90
N PRO A 30 -16.06 3.13 1.63
CA PRO A 30 -17.39 2.69 2.11
C PRO A 30 -17.87 1.42 1.44
N MET A 31 -17.31 1.05 0.28
CA MET A 31 -17.65 -0.17 -0.44
C MET A 31 -16.99 -1.42 0.12
N CYS A 32 -16.04 -1.26 1.05
CA CYS A 32 -15.25 -2.36 1.59
C CYS A 32 -15.68 -2.73 3.01
N GLU A 33 -15.35 -3.93 3.43
CA GLU A 33 -15.45 -4.34 4.84
C GLU A 33 -14.11 -4.04 5.50
N VAL A 34 -14.06 -2.99 6.32
CA VAL A 34 -12.81 -2.51 6.91
C VAL A 34 -12.72 -2.86 8.39
N LEU A 35 -11.61 -3.48 8.80
CA LEU A 35 -11.22 -3.62 10.19
C LEU A 35 -9.96 -2.81 10.41
N THR A 36 -9.82 -2.25 11.61
CA THR A 36 -8.68 -1.41 11.94
C THR A 36 -7.95 -1.91 13.18
N ALA A 37 -6.67 -1.57 13.27
CA ALA A 37 -5.84 -1.85 14.44
C ALA A 37 -4.91 -0.67 14.68
N LEU A 38 -4.67 -0.35 15.95
CA LEU A 38 -3.84 0.77 16.36
C LEU A 38 -2.40 0.37 16.70
N SER A 39 -2.12 -0.93 16.70
CA SER A 39 -0.80 -1.43 17.12
C SER A 39 -0.37 -2.65 16.31
N PHE A 40 0.92 -2.94 16.36
CA PHE A 40 1.47 -4.15 15.77
C PHE A 40 0.77 -5.40 16.32
N LYS A 41 0.60 -5.48 17.63
CA LYS A 41 0.01 -6.64 18.29
C LYS A 41 -1.41 -6.93 17.79
N GLU A 42 -2.24 -5.90 17.71
CA GLU A 42 -3.61 -6.04 17.19
C GLU A 42 -3.61 -6.42 15.71
N GLY A 43 -2.78 -5.76 14.92
CA GLY A 43 -2.67 -6.04 13.48
C GLY A 43 -2.23 -7.47 13.21
N LYS A 44 -1.22 -7.93 13.92
CA LYS A 44 -0.74 -9.31 13.83
C LYS A 44 -1.85 -10.31 14.18
N LYS A 45 -2.54 -10.08 15.28
CA LYS A 45 -3.63 -10.96 15.72
C LYS A 45 -4.72 -11.06 14.65
N LEU A 46 -5.12 -9.94 14.07
CA LEU A 46 -6.15 -9.94 13.04
C LEU A 46 -5.68 -10.65 11.77
N LEU A 47 -4.45 -10.40 11.32
CA LEU A 47 -3.89 -11.11 10.16
C LEU A 47 -3.85 -12.61 10.36
N GLU A 48 -3.56 -13.07 11.55
CA GLU A 48 -3.42 -14.50 11.87
C GLU A 48 -4.76 -15.19 12.13
N THR A 49 -5.82 -14.44 12.41
CA THR A 49 -7.10 -15.02 12.83
C THR A 49 -8.28 -14.76 11.90
N ARG A 50 -8.16 -13.83 10.94
CA ARG A 50 -9.25 -13.47 10.05
C ARG A 50 -8.77 -13.36 8.61
N PRO A 51 -9.63 -13.67 7.62
CA PRO A 51 -9.27 -13.51 6.22
C PRO A 51 -9.34 -12.05 5.78
N PHE A 52 -8.33 -11.61 5.03
CA PHE A 52 -8.30 -10.27 4.41
C PHE A 52 -7.84 -10.39 2.97
N ASP A 53 -8.35 -9.50 2.13
CA ASP A 53 -7.88 -9.37 0.75
C ASP A 53 -6.69 -8.44 0.68
N ILE A 54 -6.73 -7.34 1.44
CA ILE A 54 -5.69 -6.31 1.44
C ILE A 54 -5.42 -5.87 2.87
N ALA A 55 -4.15 -5.56 3.17
CA ALA A 55 -3.73 -4.90 4.39
C ALA A 55 -3.04 -3.60 4.05
N ILE A 56 -3.48 -2.49 4.65
CA ILE A 56 -2.83 -1.19 4.53
C ILE A 56 -2.04 -0.99 5.81
N LEU A 57 -0.73 -0.86 5.71
CA LEU A 57 0.19 -0.92 6.84
C LEU A 57 1.03 0.34 6.94
N ASP A 58 0.93 1.04 8.07
CA ASP A 58 1.80 2.17 8.37
C ASP A 58 3.22 1.65 8.62
N ILE A 59 4.21 2.24 7.97
CA ILE A 59 5.61 1.80 8.08
C ILE A 59 6.15 2.07 9.50
N MET A 60 5.93 3.27 9.99
CA MET A 60 6.39 3.67 11.32
C MET A 60 5.26 3.49 12.35
N GLY A 61 5.59 3.39 13.60
CA GLY A 61 4.58 3.36 14.67
C GLY A 61 3.96 1.99 14.95
N VAL A 62 3.77 1.16 13.94
CA VAL A 62 3.18 -0.18 14.10
C VAL A 62 4.07 -1.30 13.56
N ASP A 63 5.32 -0.99 13.27
CA ASP A 63 6.30 -1.94 12.74
C ASP A 63 5.80 -2.58 11.42
N GLY A 64 5.46 -1.70 10.47
CA GLY A 64 4.80 -2.08 9.23
C GLY A 64 5.51 -3.14 8.40
N TYR A 65 6.85 -3.18 8.40
CA TYR A 65 7.59 -4.19 7.63
C TYR A 65 7.46 -5.58 8.24
N LYS A 66 7.35 -5.70 9.55
CA LYS A 66 7.07 -7.00 10.18
C LYS A 66 5.64 -7.45 9.88
N LEU A 67 4.70 -6.51 9.84
CA LEU A 67 3.32 -6.83 9.43
C LEU A 67 3.26 -7.23 7.96
N LEU A 68 4.07 -6.60 7.11
CA LEU A 68 4.19 -6.98 5.70
C LEU A 68 4.62 -8.44 5.55
N GLU A 69 5.63 -8.86 6.33
CA GLU A 69 6.11 -10.23 6.33
C GLU A 69 4.98 -11.21 6.70
N ILE A 70 4.21 -10.87 7.74
CA ILE A 70 3.07 -11.69 8.16
C ILE A 70 1.98 -11.73 7.08
N ALA A 71 1.67 -10.57 6.48
CA ALA A 71 0.69 -10.50 5.40
C ALA A 71 1.10 -11.40 4.23
N ASN A 72 2.38 -11.38 3.86
CA ASN A 72 2.90 -12.25 2.80
C ASN A 72 2.74 -13.73 3.14
N GLU A 73 2.97 -14.12 4.39
CA GLU A 73 2.81 -15.50 4.85
C GLU A 73 1.37 -15.98 4.70
N TRP A 74 0.41 -15.09 4.92
CA TRP A 74 -1.03 -15.39 4.84
C TRP A 74 -1.62 -15.06 3.47
N ASP A 75 -0.78 -14.74 2.49
CA ASP A 75 -1.19 -14.38 1.13
C ASP A 75 -2.17 -13.20 1.07
N VAL A 76 -1.94 -12.23 1.94
CA VAL A 76 -2.68 -10.96 1.97
C VAL A 76 -1.89 -9.91 1.21
N ILE A 77 -2.53 -9.23 0.28
CA ILE A 77 -1.90 -8.15 -0.48
C ILE A 77 -1.63 -6.98 0.46
N ALA A 78 -0.38 -6.53 0.54
CA ALA A 78 0.00 -5.42 1.43
C ALA A 78 0.31 -4.15 0.65
N VAL A 79 -0.22 -3.03 1.15
CA VAL A 79 0.06 -1.68 0.66
C VAL A 79 0.67 -0.91 1.82
N MET A 80 1.88 -0.36 1.61
CA MET A 80 2.57 0.39 2.65
C MET A 80 2.13 1.85 2.64
N LEU A 81 2.01 2.43 3.82
CA LEU A 81 1.58 3.81 4.00
C LEU A 81 2.64 4.55 4.81
N THR A 82 3.02 5.76 4.42
CA THR A 82 4.06 6.50 5.11
C THR A 82 3.74 7.99 5.26
N ALA A 83 4.07 8.55 6.44
CA ALA A 83 4.02 9.97 6.69
C ALA A 83 5.30 10.69 6.22
N HIS A 84 6.38 9.95 5.98
CA HIS A 84 7.71 10.52 5.72
C HIS A 84 8.34 9.96 4.44
N ALA A 85 7.83 10.40 3.29
CA ALA A 85 8.30 9.94 1.99
C ALA A 85 9.40 10.86 1.44
N LYS A 86 10.48 11.13 2.21
CA LYS A 86 11.52 12.06 1.82
C LYS A 86 12.64 11.48 0.98
N SER A 87 12.78 10.16 0.96
CA SER A 87 13.76 9.48 0.12
C SER A 87 13.14 8.24 -0.50
N PRO A 88 13.73 7.72 -1.59
CA PRO A 88 13.19 6.52 -2.23
C PRO A 88 13.46 5.23 -1.46
N ASP A 89 14.24 5.26 -0.38
CA ASP A 89 14.68 4.06 0.34
C ASP A 89 13.52 3.20 0.83
N GLN A 90 12.48 3.80 1.40
CA GLN A 90 11.32 3.06 1.87
C GLN A 90 10.50 2.46 0.73
N ALA A 91 10.41 3.16 -0.41
CA ALA A 91 9.72 2.63 -1.58
C ALA A 91 10.47 1.41 -2.13
N VAL A 92 11.79 1.51 -2.24
CA VAL A 92 12.64 0.41 -2.70
C VAL A 92 12.53 -0.78 -1.75
N LYS A 93 12.60 -0.53 -0.44
CA LYS A 93 12.46 -1.58 0.56
C LYS A 93 11.10 -2.26 0.49
N SER A 94 10.03 -1.47 0.36
CA SER A 94 8.67 -2.00 0.24
C SER A 94 8.53 -2.92 -0.97
N TYR A 95 9.06 -2.49 -2.11
CA TYR A 95 9.09 -3.31 -3.33
C TYR A 95 9.86 -4.61 -3.12
N ASN A 96 11.06 -4.52 -2.57
CA ASN A 96 11.92 -5.69 -2.38
C ASN A 96 11.35 -6.69 -1.37
N GLU A 97 10.59 -6.24 -0.38
CA GLU A 97 9.99 -7.10 0.63
C GLU A 97 8.59 -7.59 0.28
N GLY A 98 8.13 -7.32 -0.93
CA GLY A 98 6.91 -7.92 -1.46
C GLY A 98 5.63 -7.14 -1.23
N ALA A 99 5.70 -5.85 -0.89
CA ALA A 99 4.52 -5.01 -0.88
C ALA A 99 4.01 -4.79 -2.31
N ALA A 100 2.71 -4.65 -2.45
CA ALA A 100 2.10 -4.41 -3.76
C ALA A 100 2.12 -2.93 -4.17
N SER A 101 2.24 -2.02 -3.20
CA SER A 101 2.29 -0.60 -3.46
C SER A 101 2.83 0.15 -2.22
N TYR A 102 3.11 1.44 -2.42
CA TYR A 102 3.66 2.33 -1.40
C TYR A 102 3.04 3.70 -1.58
N LEU A 103 2.36 4.20 -0.56
CA LEU A 103 1.59 5.43 -0.69
C LEU A 103 1.95 6.42 0.42
N PRO A 104 2.27 7.68 0.08
CA PRO A 104 2.42 8.72 1.09
C PRO A 104 1.05 9.09 1.65
N LYS A 105 0.99 9.39 2.94
CA LYS A 105 -0.28 9.78 3.59
C LYS A 105 -0.90 11.03 2.95
N GLU A 106 -0.08 11.90 2.35
CA GLU A 106 -0.55 13.07 1.61
C GLU A 106 -1.41 12.71 0.40
N LYS A 107 -1.25 11.50 -0.15
CA LYS A 107 -2.01 11.00 -1.30
C LYS A 107 -3.10 10.00 -0.92
N MET A 108 -3.41 9.91 0.35
CA MET A 108 -4.38 8.97 0.89
C MET A 108 -5.77 9.11 0.27
N ARG A 109 -6.14 10.29 -0.22
CA ARG A 109 -7.42 10.52 -0.90
C ARG A 109 -7.60 9.64 -2.14
N ASP A 110 -6.49 9.23 -2.75
CA ASP A 110 -6.52 8.42 -3.97
C ASP A 110 -6.45 6.92 -3.66
N ILE A 111 -6.64 6.54 -2.40
CA ILE A 111 -6.48 5.13 -1.97
C ILE A 111 -7.33 4.16 -2.81
N GLU A 112 -8.54 4.53 -3.18
CA GLU A 112 -9.41 3.66 -3.98
C GLU A 112 -8.77 3.30 -5.31
N ILE A 113 -8.14 4.28 -5.98
CA ILE A 113 -7.47 4.06 -7.27
C ILE A 113 -6.29 3.10 -7.11
N PHE A 114 -5.47 3.32 -6.07
CA PHE A 114 -4.29 2.47 -5.82
C PHE A 114 -4.68 1.04 -5.45
N LEU A 115 -5.71 0.86 -4.65
CA LEU A 115 -6.19 -0.48 -4.29
C LEU A 115 -6.81 -1.19 -5.50
N SER A 116 -7.53 -0.47 -6.34
CA SER A 116 -8.09 -1.03 -7.57
C SER A 116 -6.99 -1.48 -8.53
N ASP A 117 -5.92 -0.68 -8.66
CA ASP A 117 -4.75 -1.05 -9.46
C ASP A 117 -4.11 -2.34 -8.96
N VAL A 118 -3.97 -2.47 -7.65
CA VAL A 118 -3.37 -3.64 -7.01
C VAL A 118 -4.19 -4.89 -7.29
N LEU A 119 -5.51 -4.81 -7.14
CA LEU A 119 -6.40 -5.94 -7.40
C LEU A 119 -6.43 -6.32 -8.88
N GLU A 120 -6.43 -5.33 -9.76
CA GLU A 120 -6.40 -5.57 -11.20
C GLU A 120 -5.11 -6.27 -11.61
N ALA A 121 -3.98 -5.82 -11.11
CA ALA A 121 -2.68 -6.42 -11.40
C ALA A 121 -2.62 -7.87 -10.90
N LYS A 122 -3.11 -8.14 -9.69
CA LYS A 122 -3.16 -9.50 -9.15
C LYS A 122 -4.00 -10.41 -10.03
N LYS A 123 -5.14 -9.94 -10.49
CA LYS A 123 -6.02 -10.68 -11.37
C LYS A 123 -5.34 -11.07 -12.69
N ARG A 124 -4.44 -10.22 -13.18
CA ARG A 124 -3.67 -10.45 -14.43
C ARG A 124 -2.34 -11.17 -14.19
N GLY A 125 -2.00 -11.49 -12.95
CA GLY A 125 -0.72 -12.11 -12.60
C GLY A 125 0.47 -11.17 -12.76
N LYS A 126 0.26 -9.87 -12.59
CA LYS A 126 1.29 -8.83 -12.73
C LYS A 126 1.41 -8.02 -11.44
N ASP A 127 2.49 -7.25 -11.29
CA ASP A 127 2.58 -6.29 -10.20
C ASP A 127 2.09 -4.90 -10.64
N THR A 128 1.90 -4.01 -9.67
CA THR A 128 1.37 -2.67 -9.90
C THR A 128 2.43 -1.58 -9.94
N TRP A 129 3.70 -1.91 -9.73
CA TRP A 129 4.71 -0.89 -9.48
C TRP A 129 4.96 0.05 -10.65
N TRP A 130 4.82 -0.42 -11.89
CA TRP A 130 4.90 0.47 -13.05
C TRP A 130 3.79 1.52 -13.02
N ARG A 131 2.57 1.11 -12.71
CA ARG A 131 1.44 2.04 -12.61
C ARG A 131 1.60 3.00 -11.44
N TRP A 132 2.13 2.50 -10.31
CA TRP A 132 2.48 3.32 -9.16
C TRP A 132 3.45 4.45 -9.56
N LEU A 133 4.49 4.10 -10.31
CA LEU A 133 5.47 5.08 -10.77
C LEU A 133 4.80 6.14 -11.65
N LEU A 134 3.98 5.72 -12.60
CA LEU A 134 3.30 6.65 -13.51
C LEU A 134 2.34 7.59 -12.77
N ARG A 135 1.57 7.08 -11.82
CA ARG A 135 0.59 7.90 -11.08
C ARG A 135 1.24 8.94 -10.17
N LEU A 136 2.41 8.64 -9.63
CA LEU A 136 3.07 9.48 -8.65
C LEU A 136 4.39 10.08 -9.13
N ALA A 137 4.67 10.02 -10.44
CA ALA A 137 5.96 10.46 -10.99
C ALA A 137 6.32 11.90 -10.57
N ASP A 138 5.40 12.84 -10.73
CA ASP A 138 5.64 14.24 -10.37
C ASP A 138 5.81 14.41 -8.87
N PHE A 139 5.01 13.70 -8.08
CA PHE A 139 5.10 13.74 -6.62
C PHE A 139 6.48 13.25 -6.17
N TRP A 140 6.95 12.11 -6.70
CA TRP A 140 8.24 11.56 -6.30
C TRP A 140 9.41 12.46 -6.73
N LYS A 141 9.29 13.09 -7.89
CA LYS A 141 10.29 14.03 -8.36
C LYS A 141 10.44 15.20 -7.39
N ASN A 142 9.33 15.71 -6.89
CA ASN A 142 9.32 16.82 -5.92
C ASN A 142 9.84 16.38 -4.55
N GLU A 143 9.43 15.19 -4.06
CA GLU A 143 9.80 14.73 -2.73
C GLU A 143 11.22 14.18 -2.66
N PHE A 144 11.65 13.43 -3.67
CA PHE A 144 12.96 12.77 -3.70
C PHE A 144 14.04 13.61 -4.37
N GLY A 145 13.66 14.70 -5.06
CA GLY A 145 14.57 15.55 -5.80
C GLY A 145 14.69 15.16 -7.27
N PRO A 146 15.18 16.08 -8.12
CA PRO A 146 15.18 15.90 -9.58
C PRO A 146 16.08 14.77 -10.08
N SER A 147 17.05 14.34 -9.28
CA SER A 147 17.99 13.29 -9.68
C SER A 147 17.69 11.91 -9.05
N TRP A 148 16.52 11.75 -8.41
CA TRP A 148 16.23 10.49 -7.73
C TRP A 148 16.23 9.29 -8.67
N GLU A 149 15.79 9.47 -9.90
CA GLU A 149 15.79 8.40 -10.91
C GLU A 149 17.20 7.94 -11.25
N THR A 150 18.15 8.90 -11.36
CA THR A 150 19.54 8.58 -11.68
C THR A 150 20.19 7.73 -10.59
N GLY A 151 19.89 8.03 -9.33
CA GLY A 151 20.41 7.27 -8.18
C GLY A 151 19.73 5.93 -7.93
N ASN A 152 18.63 5.63 -8.64
CA ASN A 152 17.84 4.45 -8.41
C ASN A 152 17.52 3.67 -9.70
N LYS A 153 18.48 3.68 -10.63
CA LYS A 153 18.31 3.04 -11.95
C LYS A 153 17.93 1.58 -11.89
N GLU A 154 18.53 0.81 -10.99
CA GLU A 154 18.25 -0.61 -10.87
C GLU A 154 16.80 -0.86 -10.49
N PHE A 155 16.31 -0.15 -9.49
CA PHE A 155 14.93 -0.22 -9.05
C PHE A 155 13.96 0.15 -10.20
N LEU A 156 14.21 1.29 -10.85
CA LEU A 156 13.35 1.76 -11.93
C LEU A 156 13.36 0.80 -13.13
N ASN A 157 14.51 0.23 -13.44
CA ASN A 157 14.60 -0.76 -14.51
C ASN A 157 13.77 -2.00 -14.22
N LYS A 158 13.73 -2.45 -12.96
CA LYS A 158 12.87 -3.56 -12.55
C LYS A 158 11.39 -3.24 -12.76
N LEU A 159 10.97 -2.02 -12.44
CA LEU A 159 9.59 -1.58 -12.63
C LEU A 159 9.21 -1.50 -14.11
N ARG A 160 10.15 -1.11 -14.96
CA ARG A 160 9.91 -0.92 -16.40
C ARG A 160 9.92 -2.21 -17.22
N LYS A 161 10.39 -3.32 -16.65
CA LYS A 161 10.46 -4.61 -17.35
C LYS A 161 9.14 -5.38 -17.38
N LEU A 162 8.11 -4.79 -16.89
CA LEU A 162 6.80 -5.45 -16.82
C LEU A 162 5.97 -5.17 -18.08
#